data_9ce23cab63fd37929f674d98648cdaac
#
_entry.id   9ce23cab63fd37929f674d98648cdaac
#
_cell.length_a   1.000
_cell.length_b   1.000
_cell.length_c   1.000
_cell.angle_alpha   90.00
_cell.angle_beta   90.00
_cell.angle_gamma   90.00
#
_symmetry.space_group_name_H-M   'P 1'
#
loop_
_entity.id
_entity.type
_entity.pdbx_description
1 polymer ?
#
loop_
_entity_poly.entity_id
_entity_poly.type
_entity_poly.pdbx_seq_one_letter_code
_entity_poly.pdbx_strand_id
1 'polypeptide(L)'
;MKPSEVGGISFRRVDMDGSPEIPANLESVVGTDHGTSLGSGSATVLTVEHVMAALGVAGIDHVILELSGCELPILDGSFRSYLDAISEAGIVELDAPAEVVRVQKTLAVNVPTGASYVATPSENLRISATIDFEHPDIGRQFGSFDISEEVFRREIAPARTFGFHEDAEELRARGLAQGASLDNTIVLDANGVINDGLRFGDEFLRHKVGDLIGDLALIGGRLEGHIVSERPSHEGNIALARKLNDQTKSIDAEYPLQVARVMNYLPHRYPFLMVDRLLEVESGERIVGLKNVTIDE
;
A
#
# COMPACT_ATOMS: atom_id res chain seq x y z
N MET A 1 -0.31 4.66 19.07
CA MET A 1 -1.44 4.66 18.12
C MET A 1 -2.69 5.16 18.84
N LYS A 2 -3.53 5.95 18.17
CA LYS A 2 -4.81 6.47 18.70
C LYS A 2 -5.89 6.35 17.62
N PRO A 3 -7.17 6.18 17.97
CA PRO A 3 -8.25 6.24 16.99
C PRO A 3 -8.26 7.58 16.25
N SER A 4 -8.58 7.56 14.95
CA SER A 4 -8.78 8.78 14.16
C SER A 4 -10.26 9.19 14.22
N GLU A 5 -10.54 10.42 14.63
CA GLU A 5 -11.89 10.97 14.63
C GLU A 5 -12.31 11.54 13.26
N VAL A 6 -11.33 11.87 12.43
CA VAL A 6 -11.54 12.51 11.10
C VAL A 6 -11.59 11.46 9.97
N GLY A 7 -11.20 10.22 10.28
CA GLY A 7 -11.08 9.14 9.31
C GLY A 7 -9.69 9.05 8.68
N GLY A 8 -9.39 7.88 8.09
CA GLY A 8 -8.12 7.60 7.45
C GLY A 8 -6.95 7.34 8.41
N ILE A 9 -5.80 7.07 7.82
CA ILE A 9 -4.53 6.88 8.52
C ILE A 9 -3.75 8.20 8.45
N SER A 10 -3.20 8.66 9.58
CA SER A 10 -2.32 9.83 9.62
C SER A 10 -1.15 9.66 10.59
N PHE A 11 -0.08 10.39 10.33
CA PHE A 11 1.09 10.51 11.20
C PHE A 11 1.10 11.89 11.84
N ARG A 12 1.24 11.95 13.17
CA ARG A 12 1.30 13.20 13.92
C ARG A 12 2.67 13.39 14.54
N ARG A 13 3.38 14.46 14.17
CA ARG A 13 4.72 14.81 14.69
C ARG A 13 4.58 15.59 16.00
N VAL A 14 4.53 14.86 17.12
CA VAL A 14 4.32 15.47 18.47
C VAL A 14 5.58 16.18 19.00
N ASP A 15 6.71 16.02 18.36
CA ASP A 15 7.98 16.70 18.64
C ASP A 15 8.07 18.08 17.95
N MET A 16 7.13 18.43 17.07
CA MET A 16 7.07 19.71 16.36
C MET A 16 5.98 20.62 16.93
N ASP A 17 6.22 21.93 16.86
CA ASP A 17 5.24 22.93 17.26
C ASP A 17 3.93 22.78 16.47
N GLY A 18 2.81 22.78 17.19
CA GLY A 18 1.49 22.58 16.60
C GLY A 18 1.16 21.13 16.26
N SER A 19 2.08 20.19 16.51
CA SER A 19 1.88 18.75 16.26
C SER A 19 1.24 18.45 14.89
N PRO A 20 1.90 18.84 13.77
CA PRO A 20 1.33 18.72 12.44
C PRO A 20 1.01 17.27 12.10
N GLU A 21 -0.11 17.08 11.38
CA GLU A 21 -0.52 15.80 10.85
C GLU A 21 -0.17 15.66 9.37
N ILE A 22 0.26 14.46 9.00
CA ILE A 22 0.61 14.06 7.64
C ILE A 22 -0.31 12.91 7.27
N PRO A 23 -1.28 13.10 6.35
CA PRO A 23 -2.14 12.01 5.89
C PRO A 23 -1.31 10.91 5.21
N ALA A 24 -1.63 9.65 5.48
CA ALA A 24 -1.01 8.51 4.84
C ALA A 24 -1.70 8.21 3.51
N ASN A 25 -1.42 9.01 2.49
CA ASN A 25 -2.00 8.91 1.15
C ASN A 25 -0.97 9.23 0.06
N LEU A 26 -1.36 9.01 -1.20
CA LEU A 26 -0.49 9.19 -2.36
C LEU A 26 -0.10 10.65 -2.63
N GLU A 27 -0.94 11.61 -2.23
CA GLU A 27 -0.69 13.03 -2.37
C GLU A 27 0.41 13.51 -1.41
N SER A 28 0.55 12.84 -0.27
CA SER A 28 1.58 13.15 0.75
C SER A 28 2.95 12.57 0.43
N VAL A 29 3.10 11.71 -0.60
CA VAL A 29 4.40 11.10 -0.94
C VAL A 29 5.37 12.15 -1.47
N VAL A 30 6.48 12.35 -0.76
CA VAL A 30 7.55 13.33 -1.08
C VAL A 30 8.88 12.68 -1.46
N GLY A 31 9.05 11.38 -1.23
CA GLY A 31 10.28 10.67 -1.60
C GLY A 31 10.08 9.15 -1.59
N THR A 32 10.91 8.46 -2.39
CA THR A 32 10.90 6.99 -2.55
C THR A 32 12.31 6.39 -2.56
N ASP A 33 13.28 7.14 -2.06
CA ASP A 33 14.68 6.74 -2.01
C ASP A 33 14.96 5.94 -0.72
N HIS A 34 15.31 4.68 -0.85
CA HIS A 34 15.52 3.71 0.24
C HIS A 34 14.35 3.52 1.23
N GLY A 35 13.15 3.93 0.85
CA GLY A 35 11.90 3.84 1.63
C GLY A 35 10.92 4.90 1.19
N THR A 36 9.66 4.75 1.56
CA THR A 36 8.61 5.71 1.22
C THR A 36 8.50 6.78 2.30
N SER A 37 8.61 8.03 1.87
CA SER A 37 8.53 9.21 2.74
C SER A 37 7.28 10.02 2.45
N LEU A 38 6.59 10.45 3.50
CA LEU A 38 5.43 11.33 3.42
C LEU A 38 5.75 12.70 3.99
N GLY A 39 5.07 13.75 3.49
CA GLY A 39 5.27 15.12 3.94
C GLY A 39 4.03 15.97 3.86
N SER A 40 3.94 16.96 4.76
CA SER A 40 2.90 17.99 4.78
C SER A 40 3.51 19.27 5.36
N GLY A 41 3.56 20.36 4.57
CA GLY A 41 4.25 21.57 4.97
C GLY A 41 5.73 21.33 5.24
N SER A 42 6.19 21.63 6.47
CA SER A 42 7.57 21.37 6.91
C SER A 42 7.76 20.02 7.63
N ALA A 43 6.67 19.30 7.88
CA ALA A 43 6.72 18.01 8.57
C ALA A 43 6.93 16.86 7.58
N THR A 44 7.77 15.91 7.94
CA THR A 44 8.02 14.69 7.17
C THR A 44 8.01 13.47 8.08
N VAL A 45 7.65 12.33 7.50
CA VAL A 45 7.83 11.01 8.09
C VAL A 45 8.45 10.06 7.07
N LEU A 46 9.44 9.29 7.50
CA LEU A 46 10.27 8.44 6.67
C LEU A 46 9.97 6.96 6.95
N THR A 47 10.16 6.11 5.93
CA THR A 47 10.11 4.64 6.04
C THR A 47 8.74 4.15 6.52
N VAL A 48 7.67 4.62 5.85
CA VAL A 48 6.29 4.33 6.28
C VAL A 48 5.79 2.95 5.83
N GLU A 49 6.42 2.33 4.85
CA GLU A 49 5.97 1.10 4.18
C GLU A 49 5.75 -0.05 5.15
N HIS A 50 6.60 -0.24 6.15
CA HIS A 50 6.48 -1.37 7.08
C HIS A 50 5.21 -1.26 7.95
N VAL A 51 4.97 -0.10 8.54
CA VAL A 51 3.76 0.10 9.35
C VAL A 51 2.52 0.12 8.48
N MET A 52 2.59 0.70 7.29
CA MET A 52 1.47 0.73 6.34
C MET A 52 1.08 -0.68 5.87
N ALA A 53 2.06 -1.57 5.62
CA ALA A 53 1.78 -2.98 5.32
C ALA A 53 1.04 -3.67 6.47
N ALA A 54 1.51 -3.47 7.70
CA ALA A 54 0.89 -4.06 8.88
C ALA A 54 -0.53 -3.54 9.11
N LEU A 55 -0.77 -2.22 8.99
CA LEU A 55 -2.09 -1.61 9.12
C LEU A 55 -3.04 -2.08 8.03
N GLY A 56 -2.61 -2.06 6.77
CA GLY A 56 -3.42 -2.47 5.63
C GLY A 56 -3.88 -3.92 5.72
N VAL A 57 -2.97 -4.84 6.11
CA VAL A 57 -3.30 -6.26 6.24
C VAL A 57 -4.15 -6.55 7.49
N ALA A 58 -3.92 -5.83 8.59
CA ALA A 58 -4.77 -5.92 9.79
C ALA A 58 -6.17 -5.28 9.60
N GLY A 59 -6.44 -4.69 8.44
CA GLY A 59 -7.73 -4.05 8.14
C GLY A 59 -7.97 -2.78 8.95
N ILE A 60 -6.91 -2.04 9.30
CA ILE A 60 -7.02 -0.77 10.02
C ILE A 60 -7.23 0.36 9.00
N ASP A 61 -8.41 0.94 9.03
CA ASP A 61 -8.80 2.02 8.12
C ASP A 61 -8.64 3.42 8.76
N HIS A 62 -8.67 3.50 10.11
CA HIS A 62 -8.68 4.78 10.84
C HIS A 62 -7.74 4.74 12.05
N VAL A 63 -6.60 5.42 11.97
CA VAL A 63 -5.63 5.50 13.08
C VAL A 63 -4.74 6.74 12.97
N ILE A 64 -4.38 7.32 14.10
CA ILE A 64 -3.32 8.33 14.21
C ILE A 64 -2.10 7.68 14.86
N LEU A 65 -0.95 7.76 14.17
CA LEU A 65 0.34 7.35 14.70
C LEU A 65 1.10 8.59 15.17
N GLU A 66 1.33 8.71 16.49
CA GLU A 66 2.11 9.81 17.07
C GLU A 66 3.59 9.45 17.06
N LEU A 67 4.42 10.36 16.55
CA LEU A 67 5.86 10.22 16.38
C LEU A 67 6.60 11.36 17.09
N SER A 68 7.68 11.02 17.80
CA SER A 68 8.61 11.98 18.40
C SER A 68 9.88 12.17 17.58
N GLY A 69 9.87 11.85 16.31
CA GLY A 69 10.96 11.95 15.34
C GLY A 69 10.44 11.82 13.91
N CYS A 70 11.30 12.05 12.92
CA CYS A 70 10.93 11.99 11.51
C CYS A 70 10.92 10.58 10.93
N GLU A 71 11.57 9.62 11.55
CA GLU A 71 11.68 8.24 11.05
C GLU A 71 10.91 7.29 11.96
N LEU A 72 10.18 6.36 11.35
CA LEU A 72 9.53 5.28 12.08
C LEU A 72 10.57 4.30 12.63
N PRO A 73 10.35 3.71 13.82
CA PRO A 73 11.31 2.78 14.39
C PRO A 73 11.43 1.52 13.52
N ILE A 74 12.67 1.13 13.21
CA ILE A 74 12.94 -0.08 12.42
C ILE A 74 12.53 -1.37 13.15
N LEU A 75 12.47 -1.34 14.49
CA LEU A 75 12.17 -2.48 15.37
C LEU A 75 13.12 -3.67 15.10
N ASP A 76 12.58 -4.84 14.77
CA ASP A 76 13.37 -6.01 14.37
C ASP A 76 13.65 -6.08 12.85
N GLY A 77 13.35 -5.00 12.12
CA GLY A 77 13.52 -4.88 10.68
C GLY A 77 12.45 -5.55 9.85
N SER A 78 11.47 -6.17 10.48
CA SER A 78 10.37 -6.88 9.83
C SER A 78 9.01 -6.20 10.09
N PHE A 79 7.98 -6.66 9.40
CA PHE A 79 6.61 -6.18 9.59
C PHE A 79 5.95 -6.78 10.84
N ARG A 80 6.51 -7.88 11.39
CA ARG A 80 5.93 -8.65 12.49
C ARG A 80 5.71 -7.80 13.73
N SER A 81 6.72 -7.03 14.14
CA SER A 81 6.66 -6.23 15.36
C SER A 81 5.54 -5.18 15.31
N TYR A 82 5.23 -4.65 14.14
CA TYR A 82 4.08 -3.75 13.95
C TYR A 82 2.75 -4.49 14.08
N LEU A 83 2.62 -5.67 13.47
CA LEU A 83 1.41 -6.49 13.62
C LEU A 83 1.16 -6.93 15.07
N ASP A 84 2.23 -7.27 15.79
CA ASP A 84 2.13 -7.67 17.19
C ASP A 84 1.68 -6.49 18.07
N ALA A 85 2.23 -5.30 17.83
CA ALA A 85 1.80 -4.07 18.51
C ALA A 85 0.34 -3.69 18.22
N ILE A 86 -0.14 -3.88 16.97
CA ILE A 86 -1.54 -3.67 16.59
C ILE A 86 -2.44 -4.68 17.33
N SER A 87 -2.06 -5.97 17.33
CA SER A 87 -2.81 -7.03 17.99
C SER A 87 -2.89 -6.82 19.50
N GLU A 88 -1.81 -6.36 20.14
CA GLU A 88 -1.77 -6.06 21.58
C GLU A 88 -2.63 -4.83 21.93
N ALA A 89 -2.64 -3.80 21.07
CA ALA A 89 -3.46 -2.62 21.25
C ALA A 89 -4.97 -2.92 21.13
N GLY A 90 -5.34 -3.96 20.43
CA GLY A 90 -6.71 -4.33 20.10
C GLY A 90 -7.27 -3.50 18.94
N ILE A 91 -8.27 -4.08 18.25
CA ILE A 91 -8.94 -3.48 17.10
C ILE A 91 -10.40 -3.26 17.46
N VAL A 92 -10.96 -2.12 17.09
CA VAL A 92 -12.38 -1.80 17.23
C VAL A 92 -13.02 -1.79 15.86
N GLU A 93 -14.02 -2.62 15.66
CA GLU A 93 -14.82 -2.60 14.43
C GLU A 93 -15.71 -1.36 14.40
N LEU A 94 -15.76 -0.71 13.24
CA LEU A 94 -16.60 0.43 12.97
C LEU A 94 -17.85 -0.01 12.23
N ASP A 95 -18.99 0.63 12.53
CA ASP A 95 -20.26 0.37 11.83
C ASP A 95 -20.31 1.11 10.47
N ALA A 96 -19.28 0.85 9.64
CA ALA A 96 -19.14 1.41 8.31
C ALA A 96 -18.43 0.40 7.40
N PRO A 97 -18.83 0.26 6.12
CA PRO A 97 -18.12 -0.62 5.19
C PRO A 97 -16.71 -0.08 4.91
N ALA A 98 -15.75 -0.99 4.83
CA ALA A 98 -14.41 -0.64 4.39
C ALA A 98 -14.41 -0.22 2.91
N GLU A 99 -13.61 0.77 2.57
CA GLU A 99 -13.40 1.14 1.18
C GLU A 99 -12.61 0.05 0.46
N VAL A 100 -13.04 -0.30 -0.77
CA VAL A 100 -12.40 -1.34 -1.56
C VAL A 100 -12.01 -0.80 -2.93
N VAL A 101 -10.74 -0.87 -3.23
CA VAL A 101 -10.17 -0.49 -4.52
C VAL A 101 -9.99 -1.73 -5.38
N ARG A 102 -10.76 -1.83 -6.47
CA ARG A 102 -10.72 -2.99 -7.37
C ARG A 102 -9.95 -2.69 -8.63
N VAL A 103 -9.03 -3.57 -8.99
CA VAL A 103 -8.45 -3.56 -10.34
C VAL A 103 -9.53 -3.98 -11.34
N GLN A 104 -10.06 -3.04 -12.10
CA GLN A 104 -11.21 -3.29 -13.00
C GLN A 104 -10.79 -3.72 -14.40
N LYS A 105 -9.64 -3.25 -14.88
CA LYS A 105 -9.05 -3.65 -16.17
C LYS A 105 -7.55 -3.77 -16.03
N THR A 106 -6.97 -4.62 -16.85
CA THR A 106 -5.50 -4.78 -16.90
C THR A 106 -4.82 -3.46 -17.16
N LEU A 107 -3.84 -3.14 -16.33
CA LEU A 107 -2.95 -2.00 -16.54
C LEU A 107 -1.50 -2.41 -16.35
N ALA A 108 -0.59 -1.66 -16.96
CA ALA A 108 0.85 -1.88 -16.84
C ALA A 108 1.55 -0.58 -16.47
N VAL A 109 2.60 -0.69 -15.65
CA VAL A 109 3.47 0.42 -15.25
C VAL A 109 4.91 -0.02 -15.46
N ASN A 110 5.72 0.86 -16.05
CA ASN A 110 7.17 0.70 -16.13
C ASN A 110 7.80 2.00 -15.65
N VAL A 111 8.84 1.91 -14.84
CA VAL A 111 9.60 3.07 -14.39
C VAL A 111 11.04 3.02 -14.91
N PRO A 112 11.70 4.18 -15.07
CA PRO A 112 13.05 4.25 -15.67
C PRO A 112 14.10 3.42 -14.92
N THR A 113 13.93 3.21 -13.63
CA THR A 113 14.80 2.38 -12.77
C THR A 113 14.73 0.89 -13.07
N GLY A 114 13.83 0.47 -13.98
CA GLY A 114 13.72 -0.90 -14.48
C GLY A 114 12.67 -1.76 -13.76
N ALA A 115 11.96 -1.21 -12.78
CA ALA A 115 10.82 -1.91 -12.19
C ALA A 115 9.63 -1.91 -13.15
N SER A 116 8.92 -3.04 -13.24
CA SER A 116 7.72 -3.17 -14.07
C SER A 116 6.62 -3.92 -13.36
N TYR A 117 5.37 -3.55 -13.67
CA TYR A 117 4.19 -4.08 -13.03
C TYR A 117 3.07 -4.31 -14.02
N VAL A 118 2.31 -5.37 -13.80
CA VAL A 118 1.01 -5.61 -14.43
C VAL A 118 -0.01 -5.87 -13.33
N ALA A 119 -1.09 -5.10 -13.33
CA ALA A 119 -2.23 -5.35 -12.46
C ALA A 119 -3.41 -5.88 -13.28
N THR A 120 -4.05 -6.95 -12.79
CA THR A 120 -5.22 -7.58 -13.42
C THR A 120 -6.34 -7.78 -12.42
N PRO A 121 -7.61 -7.83 -12.86
CA PRO A 121 -8.73 -8.14 -11.98
C PRO A 121 -8.55 -9.46 -11.23
N SER A 122 -8.88 -9.47 -9.94
CA SER A 122 -8.96 -10.64 -9.07
C SER A 122 -9.88 -10.32 -7.89
N GLU A 123 -10.52 -11.34 -7.33
CA GLU A 123 -11.43 -11.19 -6.18
C GLU A 123 -10.69 -10.90 -4.86
N ASN A 124 -9.41 -11.28 -4.78
CA ASN A 124 -8.55 -11.06 -3.62
C ASN A 124 -7.24 -10.42 -4.07
N LEU A 125 -6.51 -9.83 -3.13
CA LEU A 125 -5.16 -9.35 -3.40
C LEU A 125 -4.22 -10.54 -3.56
N ARG A 126 -3.62 -10.66 -4.75
CA ARG A 126 -2.55 -11.59 -5.03
C ARG A 126 -1.32 -10.83 -5.52
N ILE A 127 -0.15 -11.19 -5.02
CA ILE A 127 1.12 -10.60 -5.45
C ILE A 127 2.04 -11.70 -5.96
N SER A 128 2.46 -11.58 -7.21
CA SER A 128 3.52 -12.38 -7.82
C SER A 128 4.70 -11.44 -8.10
N ALA A 129 5.82 -11.67 -7.45
CA ALA A 129 6.97 -10.78 -7.56
C ALA A 129 8.23 -11.54 -7.97
N THR A 130 9.04 -10.89 -8.79
CA THR A 130 10.42 -11.30 -9.08
C THR A 130 11.36 -10.20 -8.62
N ILE A 131 12.35 -10.54 -7.82
CA ILE A 131 13.51 -9.69 -7.56
C ILE A 131 14.70 -10.20 -8.36
N ASP A 132 15.63 -9.31 -8.68
CA ASP A 132 16.82 -9.66 -9.46
C ASP A 132 17.96 -8.72 -9.07
N PHE A 133 18.90 -9.23 -8.26
CA PHE A 133 20.06 -8.51 -7.76
C PHE A 133 21.33 -9.18 -8.29
N GLU A 134 22.33 -8.39 -8.64
CA GLU A 134 23.62 -8.92 -9.09
C GLU A 134 24.42 -9.62 -7.98
N HIS A 135 23.97 -9.48 -6.72
CA HIS A 135 24.62 -10.12 -5.58
C HIS A 135 24.31 -11.64 -5.54
N PRO A 136 25.35 -12.53 -5.42
CA PRO A 136 25.19 -13.99 -5.56
C PRO A 136 24.28 -14.61 -4.49
N ASP A 137 24.23 -14.07 -3.27
CA ASP A 137 23.37 -14.58 -2.19
C ASP A 137 21.91 -14.15 -2.33
N ILE A 138 21.59 -13.21 -3.23
CA ILE A 138 20.22 -12.82 -3.55
C ILE A 138 19.83 -13.42 -4.89
N GLY A 139 20.53 -13.04 -5.96
CA GLY A 139 20.25 -13.47 -7.33
C GLY A 139 18.84 -13.12 -7.78
N ARG A 140 18.29 -14.00 -8.63
CA ARG A 140 16.91 -13.90 -9.11
C ARG A 140 16.01 -14.82 -8.30
N GLN A 141 14.98 -14.26 -7.64
CA GLN A 141 13.99 -14.97 -6.84
C GLN A 141 12.58 -14.63 -7.32
N PHE A 142 11.69 -15.61 -7.32
CA PHE A 142 10.28 -15.45 -7.67
C PHE A 142 9.40 -16.09 -6.60
N GLY A 143 8.27 -15.45 -6.29
CA GLY A 143 7.21 -15.99 -5.43
C GLY A 143 5.85 -15.40 -5.76
N SER A 144 4.82 -16.12 -5.35
CA SER A 144 3.43 -15.71 -5.53
C SER A 144 2.63 -16.00 -4.28
N PHE A 145 1.92 -14.98 -3.76
CA PHE A 145 1.25 -15.03 -2.47
C PHE A 145 -0.20 -14.51 -2.63
N ASP A 146 -1.17 -15.28 -2.18
CA ASP A 146 -2.54 -14.82 -2.00
C ASP A 146 -2.61 -14.15 -0.62
N ILE A 147 -2.77 -12.82 -0.61
CA ILE A 147 -2.59 -12.01 0.60
C ILE A 147 -3.86 -12.06 1.46
N SER A 148 -3.73 -12.64 2.62
CA SER A 148 -4.65 -12.54 3.75
C SER A 148 -3.84 -12.17 5.00
N GLU A 149 -4.49 -11.77 6.09
CA GLU A 149 -3.80 -11.52 7.36
C GLU A 149 -2.99 -12.75 7.81
N GLU A 150 -3.55 -13.95 7.71
CA GLU A 150 -2.87 -15.20 8.08
C GLU A 150 -1.64 -15.47 7.22
N VAL A 151 -1.77 -15.35 5.88
CA VAL A 151 -0.65 -15.57 4.95
C VAL A 151 0.43 -14.52 5.17
N PHE A 152 0.05 -13.24 5.29
CA PHE A 152 1.01 -12.18 5.55
C PHE A 152 1.76 -12.41 6.87
N ARG A 153 1.06 -12.70 7.96
CA ARG A 153 1.66 -12.94 9.28
C ARG A 153 2.65 -14.10 9.27
N ARG A 154 2.35 -15.17 8.54
CA ARG A 154 3.18 -16.36 8.47
C ARG A 154 4.32 -16.26 7.46
N GLU A 155 4.03 -15.75 6.27
CA GLU A 155 4.92 -15.85 5.12
C GLU A 155 5.72 -14.56 4.84
N ILE A 156 5.16 -13.38 5.11
CA ILE A 156 5.74 -12.09 4.72
C ILE A 156 6.25 -11.33 5.94
N ALA A 157 5.41 -11.21 6.98
CA ALA A 157 5.71 -10.36 8.12
C ALA A 157 7.05 -10.65 8.83
N PRO A 158 7.55 -11.90 8.89
CA PRO A 158 8.84 -12.16 9.51
C PRO A 158 10.06 -11.73 8.71
N ALA A 159 9.91 -11.41 7.40
CA ALA A 159 11.02 -11.07 6.53
C ALA A 159 11.61 -9.70 6.89
N ARG A 160 12.91 -9.67 7.15
CA ARG A 160 13.63 -8.44 7.54
C ARG A 160 14.05 -7.63 6.33
N THR A 161 14.17 -6.33 6.54
CA THR A 161 14.82 -5.42 5.60
C THR A 161 16.29 -5.77 5.41
N PHE A 162 16.84 -5.35 4.28
CA PHE A 162 18.23 -5.65 3.93
C PHE A 162 18.90 -4.44 3.26
N GLY A 163 20.22 -4.44 3.30
CA GLY A 163 21.02 -3.41 2.66
C GLY A 163 22.46 -3.88 2.45
N PHE A 164 23.20 -3.12 1.63
CA PHE A 164 24.59 -3.40 1.36
C PHE A 164 25.49 -2.62 2.31
N HIS A 165 26.52 -3.28 2.80
CA HIS A 165 27.46 -2.69 3.75
C HIS A 165 28.15 -1.44 3.17
N GLU A 166 28.44 -1.44 1.88
CA GLU A 166 29.06 -0.33 1.17
C GLU A 166 28.21 0.95 1.14
N ASP A 167 26.88 0.82 1.17
CA ASP A 167 25.94 1.95 1.18
C ASP A 167 25.72 2.55 2.58
N ALA A 168 26.11 1.83 3.63
CA ALA A 168 25.78 2.18 5.02
C ALA A 168 26.30 3.54 5.47
N GLU A 169 27.54 3.91 5.06
CA GLU A 169 28.14 5.20 5.42
C GLU A 169 27.45 6.36 4.70
N GLU A 170 27.11 6.19 3.40
CA GLU A 170 26.40 7.19 2.61
C GLU A 170 25.00 7.42 3.16
N LEU A 171 24.26 6.34 3.45
CA LEU A 171 22.90 6.42 4.02
C LEU A 171 22.91 7.16 5.36
N ARG A 172 23.85 6.85 6.25
CA ARG A 172 23.97 7.54 7.54
C ARG A 172 24.32 9.01 7.39
N ALA A 173 25.22 9.36 6.44
CA ALA A 173 25.56 10.75 6.16
C ALA A 173 24.35 11.56 5.65
N ARG A 174 23.40 10.91 4.99
CA ARG A 174 22.12 11.49 4.53
C ARG A 174 21.02 11.47 5.59
N GLY A 175 21.30 10.98 6.81
CA GLY A 175 20.34 10.88 7.91
C GLY A 175 19.36 9.71 7.80
N LEU A 176 19.61 8.77 6.89
CA LEU A 176 18.82 7.54 6.70
C LEU A 176 19.45 6.37 7.46
N ALA A 177 18.66 5.30 7.68
CA ALA A 177 19.10 4.07 8.33
C ALA A 177 19.79 4.28 9.69
N GLN A 178 19.40 5.33 10.44
CA GLN A 178 20.02 5.67 11.73
C GLN A 178 19.83 4.56 12.78
N GLY A 179 18.72 3.82 12.70
CA GLY A 179 18.40 2.69 13.57
C GLY A 179 18.91 1.33 13.07
N ALA A 180 19.51 1.26 11.88
CA ALA A 180 19.92 -0.01 11.27
C ALA A 180 21.14 -0.62 11.99
N SER A 181 21.05 -1.91 12.29
CA SER A 181 22.11 -2.72 12.91
C SER A 181 22.03 -4.17 12.41
N LEU A 182 23.03 -4.99 12.71
CA LEU A 182 22.99 -6.42 12.37
C LEU A 182 21.86 -7.20 13.08
N ASP A 183 21.27 -6.64 14.13
CA ASP A 183 20.16 -7.29 14.85
C ASP A 183 18.81 -7.12 14.11
N ASN A 184 18.68 -6.05 13.32
CA ASN A 184 17.39 -5.69 12.68
C ASN A 184 17.47 -5.53 11.15
N THR A 185 18.64 -5.61 10.55
CA THR A 185 18.82 -5.47 9.10
C THR A 185 19.71 -6.60 8.59
N ILE A 186 19.31 -7.25 7.50
CA ILE A 186 20.20 -8.19 6.81
C ILE A 186 21.21 -7.36 6.03
N VAL A 187 22.49 -7.49 6.40
CA VAL A 187 23.56 -6.75 5.77
C VAL A 187 24.38 -7.69 4.88
N LEU A 188 24.60 -7.25 3.65
CA LEU A 188 25.40 -7.97 2.67
C LEU A 188 26.69 -7.21 2.36
N ASP A 189 27.78 -7.96 2.20
CA ASP A 189 29.03 -7.46 1.63
C ASP A 189 29.44 -8.31 0.40
N ALA A 190 30.58 -8.02 -0.20
CA ALA A 190 31.06 -8.75 -1.38
C ALA A 190 31.28 -10.27 -1.14
N ASN A 191 31.28 -10.74 0.10
CA ASN A 191 31.48 -12.14 0.49
C ASN A 191 30.15 -12.86 0.82
N GLY A 192 29.07 -12.12 1.02
CA GLY A 192 27.76 -12.69 1.33
C GLY A 192 27.01 -11.97 2.45
N VAL A 193 26.05 -12.67 3.04
CA VAL A 193 25.27 -12.21 4.20
C VAL A 193 26.15 -12.21 5.46
N ILE A 194 26.27 -11.05 6.11
CA ILE A 194 27.09 -10.89 7.33
C ILE A 194 26.38 -11.44 8.58
N ASN A 195 25.05 -11.40 8.62
CA ASN A 195 24.26 -11.85 9.76
C ASN A 195 24.32 -13.39 9.96
N ASP A 196 23.92 -13.88 11.14
CA ASP A 196 23.93 -15.30 11.51
C ASP A 196 22.88 -16.18 10.75
N GLY A 197 22.35 -15.71 9.60
CA GLY A 197 21.47 -16.45 8.72
C GLY A 197 20.16 -15.72 8.40
N LEU A 198 19.44 -16.32 7.48
CA LEU A 198 18.15 -15.84 6.98
C LEU A 198 17.00 -16.57 7.70
N ARG A 199 15.87 -15.89 7.89
CA ARG A 199 14.62 -16.48 8.39
C ARG A 199 13.92 -17.35 7.34
N PHE A 200 14.09 -17.02 6.06
CA PHE A 200 13.61 -17.75 4.89
C PHE A 200 14.70 -17.78 3.81
N GLY A 201 14.73 -18.84 2.99
CA GLY A 201 15.66 -18.90 1.87
C GLY A 201 15.43 -17.81 0.82
N ASP A 202 14.21 -17.24 0.78
CA ASP A 202 13.75 -16.16 -0.08
C ASP A 202 13.35 -14.90 0.73
N GLU A 203 14.03 -14.64 1.86
CA GLU A 203 13.69 -13.54 2.77
C GLU A 203 13.73 -12.17 2.07
N PHE A 204 14.67 -11.95 1.17
CA PHE A 204 14.77 -10.73 0.37
C PHE A 204 13.52 -10.48 -0.49
N LEU A 205 13.04 -11.52 -1.17
CA LEU A 205 11.82 -11.45 -1.98
C LEU A 205 10.60 -11.15 -1.10
N ARG A 206 10.47 -11.86 0.02
CA ARG A 206 9.34 -11.69 0.95
C ARG A 206 9.30 -10.28 1.51
N HIS A 207 10.46 -9.72 1.86
CA HIS A 207 10.53 -8.34 2.30
C HIS A 207 10.06 -7.36 1.22
N LYS A 208 10.55 -7.52 -0.02
CA LYS A 208 10.11 -6.67 -1.15
C LYS A 208 8.62 -6.80 -1.49
N VAL A 209 8.01 -7.96 -1.22
CA VAL A 209 6.55 -8.13 -1.30
C VAL A 209 5.84 -7.37 -0.18
N GLY A 210 6.38 -7.38 1.03
CA GLY A 210 5.87 -6.59 2.15
C GLY A 210 5.92 -5.08 1.89
N ASP A 211 7.05 -4.58 1.37
CA ASP A 211 7.22 -3.19 0.94
C ASP A 211 6.15 -2.79 -0.10
N LEU A 212 5.93 -3.64 -1.10
CA LEU A 212 4.91 -3.41 -2.13
C LEU A 212 3.51 -3.30 -1.52
N ILE A 213 3.17 -4.17 -0.56
CA ILE A 213 1.89 -4.10 0.16
C ILE A 213 1.76 -2.78 0.92
N GLY A 214 2.80 -2.35 1.61
CA GLY A 214 2.81 -1.11 2.38
C GLY A 214 2.67 0.15 1.52
N ASP A 215 3.38 0.20 0.41
CA ASP A 215 3.27 1.31 -0.54
C ASP A 215 1.89 1.37 -1.20
N LEU A 216 1.31 0.21 -1.53
CA LEU A 216 -0.05 0.14 -2.08
C LEU A 216 -1.13 0.51 -1.06
N ALA A 217 -0.89 0.34 0.24
CA ALA A 217 -1.83 0.75 1.28
C ALA A 217 -2.07 2.27 1.31
N LEU A 218 -1.15 3.08 0.75
CA LEU A 218 -1.32 4.53 0.57
C LEU A 218 -2.44 4.93 -0.40
N ILE A 219 -3.05 3.98 -1.12
CA ILE A 219 -4.26 4.20 -1.91
C ILE A 219 -5.46 4.56 -1.00
N GLY A 220 -5.44 4.09 0.26
CA GLY A 220 -6.47 4.41 1.26
C GLY A 220 -7.68 3.48 1.24
N GLY A 221 -7.56 2.29 0.66
CA GLY A 221 -8.61 1.26 0.64
C GLY A 221 -8.03 -0.14 0.51
N ARG A 222 -8.86 -1.15 0.71
CA ARG A 222 -8.48 -2.57 0.55
C ARG A 222 -8.38 -2.91 -0.93
N LEU A 223 -7.18 -3.28 -1.38
CA LEU A 223 -6.94 -3.58 -2.79
C LEU A 223 -7.39 -5.01 -3.13
N GLU A 224 -8.22 -5.15 -4.16
CA GLU A 224 -8.57 -6.41 -4.81
C GLU A 224 -8.00 -6.43 -6.24
N GLY A 225 -7.14 -7.41 -6.52
CA GLY A 225 -6.46 -7.52 -7.81
C GLY A 225 -5.26 -8.46 -7.74
N HIS A 226 -4.76 -8.89 -8.89
CA HIS A 226 -3.51 -9.62 -9.00
C HIS A 226 -2.42 -8.69 -9.54
N ILE A 227 -1.42 -8.44 -8.73
CA ILE A 227 -0.24 -7.64 -9.08
C ILE A 227 0.92 -8.57 -9.44
N VAL A 228 1.43 -8.44 -10.64
CA VAL A 228 2.67 -9.09 -11.07
C VAL A 228 3.75 -8.03 -11.18
N SER A 229 4.88 -8.22 -10.49
CA SER A 229 5.97 -7.26 -10.46
C SER A 229 7.32 -7.90 -10.82
N GLU A 230 8.11 -7.18 -11.56
CA GLU A 230 9.52 -7.48 -11.84
C GLU A 230 10.37 -6.37 -11.25
N ARG A 231 11.31 -6.70 -10.36
CA ARG A 231 12.20 -5.79 -9.65
C ARG A 231 11.47 -4.63 -8.94
N PRO A 232 10.50 -4.94 -8.04
CA PRO A 232 9.72 -3.91 -7.36
C PRO A 232 10.61 -2.93 -6.59
N SER A 233 10.26 -1.64 -6.70
CA SER A 233 10.91 -0.53 -6.01
C SER A 233 9.85 0.41 -5.46
N HIS A 234 10.17 1.21 -4.42
CA HIS A 234 9.23 2.18 -3.85
C HIS A 234 8.72 3.17 -4.91
N GLU A 235 9.60 3.68 -5.79
CA GLU A 235 9.20 4.53 -6.92
C GLU A 235 8.16 3.84 -7.81
N GLY A 236 8.42 2.58 -8.18
CA GLY A 236 7.53 1.80 -9.05
C GLY A 236 6.22 1.43 -8.34
N ASN A 237 6.29 1.08 -7.05
CA ASN A 237 5.12 0.77 -6.22
C ASN A 237 4.18 1.98 -6.14
N ILE A 238 4.72 3.18 -5.88
CA ILE A 238 3.94 4.42 -5.84
C ILE A 238 3.40 4.81 -7.23
N ALA A 239 4.17 4.58 -8.30
CA ALA A 239 3.67 4.79 -9.66
C ALA A 239 2.50 3.87 -9.99
N LEU A 240 2.56 2.60 -9.59
CA LEU A 240 1.46 1.65 -9.70
C LEU A 240 0.25 2.11 -8.87
N ALA A 241 0.45 2.47 -7.60
CA ALA A 241 -0.60 2.92 -6.70
C ALA A 241 -1.36 4.13 -7.26
N ARG A 242 -0.64 5.14 -7.80
CA ARG A 242 -1.24 6.31 -8.46
C ARG A 242 -2.08 5.90 -9.67
N LYS A 243 -1.59 5.00 -10.52
CA LYS A 243 -2.32 4.55 -11.70
C LYS A 243 -3.57 3.74 -11.35
N LEU A 244 -3.54 2.96 -10.28
CA LEU A 244 -4.71 2.26 -9.74
C LEU A 244 -5.75 3.27 -9.21
N ASN A 245 -5.31 4.26 -8.44
CA ASN A 245 -6.18 5.33 -7.93
C ASN A 245 -6.83 6.14 -9.06
N ASP A 246 -6.08 6.47 -10.13
CA ASP A 246 -6.62 7.16 -11.31
C ASP A 246 -7.65 6.31 -12.06
N GLN A 247 -7.44 4.98 -12.10
CA GLN A 247 -8.42 4.06 -12.69
C GLN A 247 -9.75 4.11 -11.91
N THR A 248 -9.71 4.15 -10.60
CA THR A 248 -10.91 4.26 -9.75
C THR A 248 -11.60 5.60 -9.98
N LYS A 249 -10.87 6.70 -9.90
CA LYS A 249 -11.41 8.06 -10.13
C LYS A 249 -11.97 8.25 -11.55
N SER A 250 -11.36 7.64 -12.57
CA SER A 250 -11.83 7.76 -13.96
C SER A 250 -13.17 7.06 -14.21
N ILE A 251 -13.53 6.08 -13.38
CA ILE A 251 -14.80 5.38 -13.48
C ILE A 251 -15.91 6.22 -12.86
N ASP A 252 -15.63 6.91 -11.77
CA ASP A 252 -16.55 7.88 -11.18
C ASP A 252 -16.81 9.08 -12.11
N ALA A 253 -15.85 9.38 -12.99
CA ALA A 253 -15.94 10.50 -13.96
C ALA A 253 -16.58 10.11 -15.32
N GLU A 254 -16.82 8.83 -15.62
CA GLU A 254 -17.36 8.40 -16.94
C GLU A 254 -18.90 8.47 -16.97
N TYR A 255 -19.43 9.66 -16.81
CA TYR A 255 -20.85 9.96 -17.01
C TYR A 255 -21.09 10.56 -18.41
N PRO A 256 -22.22 10.24 -19.03
CA PRO A 256 -23.40 9.51 -18.54
C PRO A 256 -23.23 7.97 -18.57
N LEU A 257 -23.56 7.29 -17.47
CA LEU A 257 -23.59 5.83 -17.44
C LEU A 257 -24.82 5.31 -18.17
N GLN A 258 -24.62 4.41 -19.12
CA GLN A 258 -25.71 3.71 -19.82
C GLN A 258 -26.36 2.66 -18.91
N VAL A 259 -27.63 2.32 -19.21
CA VAL A 259 -28.42 1.37 -18.40
C VAL A 259 -27.72 0.05 -18.12
N ALA A 260 -26.95 -0.48 -19.07
CA ALA A 260 -26.22 -1.73 -18.89
C ALA A 260 -25.20 -1.67 -17.74
N ARG A 261 -24.56 -0.50 -17.52
CA ARG A 261 -23.64 -0.26 -16.39
C ARG A 261 -24.39 0.04 -15.10
N VAL A 262 -25.52 0.76 -15.18
CA VAL A 262 -26.38 1.03 -14.01
C VAL A 262 -26.85 -0.30 -13.38
N MET A 263 -27.14 -1.30 -14.20
CA MET A 263 -27.54 -2.65 -13.72
C MET A 263 -26.45 -3.41 -12.95
N ASN A 264 -25.19 -3.00 -13.04
CA ASN A 264 -24.12 -3.58 -12.22
C ASN A 264 -24.16 -3.07 -10.77
N TYR A 265 -24.71 -1.88 -10.56
CA TYR A 265 -24.81 -1.26 -9.24
C TYR A 265 -26.17 -1.46 -8.57
N LEU A 266 -27.25 -1.63 -9.38
CA LEU A 266 -28.61 -1.81 -8.89
C LEU A 266 -29.08 -3.24 -9.12
N PRO A 267 -29.67 -3.92 -8.12
CA PRO A 267 -30.23 -5.26 -8.28
C PRO A 267 -31.51 -5.27 -9.13
N HIS A 268 -32.09 -4.08 -9.42
CA HIS A 268 -33.30 -3.93 -10.15
C HIS A 268 -33.14 -4.25 -11.63
N ARG A 269 -34.19 -4.83 -12.21
CA ARG A 269 -34.31 -5.16 -13.64
C ARG A 269 -35.70 -4.72 -14.13
N TYR A 270 -35.89 -4.72 -15.46
CA TYR A 270 -37.18 -4.42 -16.02
C TYR A 270 -38.28 -5.29 -15.38
N PRO A 271 -39.44 -4.76 -15.01
CA PRO A 271 -39.92 -3.37 -15.18
C PRO A 271 -39.57 -2.43 -14.01
N PHE A 272 -38.81 -2.87 -13.01
CA PHE A 272 -38.55 -2.09 -11.80
C PHE A 272 -37.31 -1.18 -11.90
N LEU A 273 -36.53 -1.28 -12.97
CA LEU A 273 -35.43 -0.36 -13.21
C LEU A 273 -35.92 0.96 -13.80
N MET A 274 -36.05 1.98 -12.94
CA MET A 274 -36.65 3.28 -13.28
C MET A 274 -35.63 4.31 -13.82
N VAL A 275 -34.42 3.88 -14.21
CA VAL A 275 -33.38 4.74 -14.74
C VAL A 275 -32.78 4.12 -15.98
N ASP A 276 -32.73 4.89 -17.08
CA ASP A 276 -32.09 4.46 -18.33
C ASP A 276 -30.65 4.92 -18.46
N ARG A 277 -30.30 6.02 -17.75
CA ARG A 277 -28.97 6.61 -17.79
C ARG A 277 -28.71 7.44 -16.55
N LEU A 278 -27.53 7.37 -15.98
CA LEU A 278 -27.05 8.33 -14.99
C LEU A 278 -26.23 9.41 -15.70
N LEU A 279 -26.61 10.66 -15.49
CA LEU A 279 -25.98 11.84 -16.11
C LEU A 279 -24.87 12.41 -15.24
N GLU A 280 -25.09 12.44 -13.91
CA GLU A 280 -24.17 12.98 -12.93
C GLU A 280 -24.24 12.13 -11.66
N VAL A 281 -23.13 11.94 -10.96
CA VAL A 281 -23.08 11.38 -9.62
C VAL A 281 -22.07 12.17 -8.80
N GLU A 282 -22.53 12.74 -7.68
CA GLU A 282 -21.71 13.31 -6.63
C GLU A 282 -21.81 12.36 -5.44
N SER A 283 -20.71 11.67 -5.13
CA SER A 283 -20.71 10.59 -4.14
C SER A 283 -21.18 11.08 -2.77
N GLY A 284 -22.20 10.40 -2.22
CA GLY A 284 -22.81 10.77 -0.94
C GLY A 284 -23.73 11.99 -0.96
N GLU A 285 -23.84 12.74 -2.08
CA GLU A 285 -24.57 14.00 -2.16
C GLU A 285 -25.73 13.98 -3.17
N ARG A 286 -25.46 13.67 -4.46
CA ARG A 286 -26.43 13.84 -5.52
C ARG A 286 -26.26 12.86 -6.66
N ILE A 287 -27.40 12.38 -7.21
CA ILE A 287 -27.46 11.61 -8.44
C ILE A 287 -28.49 12.25 -9.38
N VAL A 288 -28.09 12.47 -10.63
CA VAL A 288 -28.99 12.89 -11.70
C VAL A 288 -29.16 11.76 -12.69
N GLY A 289 -30.36 11.21 -12.78
CA GLY A 289 -30.73 10.15 -13.70
C GLY A 289 -31.70 10.64 -14.79
N LEU A 290 -31.67 9.96 -15.92
CA LEU A 290 -32.61 10.14 -17.02
C LEU A 290 -33.46 8.87 -17.16
N LYS A 291 -34.76 9.03 -17.26
CA LYS A 291 -35.71 8.01 -17.62
C LYS A 291 -36.43 8.42 -18.92
N ASN A 292 -36.39 7.56 -19.93
CA ASN A 292 -37.23 7.72 -21.12
C ASN A 292 -38.61 7.15 -20.81
N VAL A 293 -39.62 7.98 -20.90
CA VAL A 293 -41.00 7.54 -20.76
C VAL A 293 -41.47 7.09 -22.15
N THR A 294 -41.78 5.81 -22.28
CA THR A 294 -42.26 5.21 -23.52
C THR A 294 -43.78 5.03 -23.47
N ILE A 295 -44.39 4.84 -24.63
CA ILE A 295 -45.85 4.76 -24.74
C ILE A 295 -46.46 3.52 -24.05
N ASP A 296 -45.61 2.55 -23.73
CA ASP A 296 -45.98 1.28 -23.10
C ASP A 296 -45.69 1.26 -21.56
N GLU A 297 -45.38 2.39 -20.98
CA GLU A 297 -45.15 2.54 -19.52
C GLU A 297 -46.30 3.26 -18.82
#